data_77b763c6f18f5a53374d56c0f3af6bf9
#
_entry.id   77b763c6f18f5a53374d56c0f3af6bf9
#
_cell.length_a   1.000
_cell.length_b   1.000
_cell.length_c   1.000
_cell.angle_alpha   90.00
_cell.angle_beta   90.00
_cell.angle_gamma   90.00
#
_symmetry.space_group_name_H-M   'P 1'
#
loop_
_entity.id
_entity.type
_entity.pdbx_description
1 polymer ?
#
loop_
_entity_poly.entity_id
_entity_poly.type
_entity_poly.pdbx_seq_one_letter_code
_entity_poly.pdbx_strand_id
1 'polypeptide(L)'
;NIERTTTGSAFDVYHKDQFVGHFTVPAFGKHNILNSLGVIAVAYFEHLDLEEVAKEMLTFPGVKRRFSEKIVADMTVVDDYAHHPAEIKATIDGARQKYPDKEIIAVFQPHTFTRTIALMDEFAEALDLADKVYLCDIFSSAREEQGDVKIEDLGNKIKKGGQVISEENVSPLLDYHEAVIIFMGAGD
;
A
#
# COMPACT_ATOMS: atom_id res chain seq x y z
N ASN A 1 20.44 2.50 11.15
CA ASN A 1 19.72 1.42 11.81
C ASN A 1 18.23 1.59 11.53
N ILE A 2 17.54 0.51 11.12
CA ILE A 2 16.10 0.49 10.88
C ILE A 2 15.55 -0.77 11.53
N GLU A 3 14.52 -0.61 12.37
CA GLU A 3 13.76 -1.69 12.98
C GLU A 3 12.31 -1.60 12.54
N ARG A 4 11.75 -2.69 12.01
CA ARG A 4 10.36 -2.80 11.57
C ARG A 4 9.63 -3.80 12.45
N THR A 5 8.55 -3.35 13.07
CA THR A 5 7.74 -4.15 13.99
C THR A 5 6.28 -4.20 13.54
N THR A 6 5.45 -4.99 14.22
CA THR A 6 4.00 -5.04 13.96
C THR A 6 3.24 -3.80 14.45
N THR A 7 3.92 -2.88 15.13
CA THR A 7 3.33 -1.62 15.65
C THR A 7 3.84 -0.38 14.91
N GLY A 8 4.83 -0.53 14.04
CA GLY A 8 5.40 0.58 13.28
C GLY A 8 6.87 0.38 12.93
N SER A 9 7.59 1.46 12.74
CA SER A 9 9.01 1.44 12.38
C SER A 9 9.80 2.42 13.24
N ALA A 10 10.98 2.00 13.71
CA ALA A 10 11.94 2.84 14.40
C ALA A 10 13.24 2.95 13.58
N PHE A 11 13.88 4.11 13.57
CA PHE A 11 15.08 4.33 12.77
C PHE A 11 15.93 5.49 13.29
N ASP A 12 17.25 5.38 13.04
CA ASP A 12 18.22 6.42 13.34
C ASP A 12 18.42 7.31 12.10
N VAL A 13 18.52 8.61 12.33
CA VAL A 13 18.77 9.62 11.28
C VAL A 13 20.16 10.23 11.47
N TYR A 14 20.90 10.35 10.36
CA TYR A 14 22.21 10.97 10.30
C TYR A 14 22.25 12.04 9.20
N HIS A 15 22.96 13.13 9.45
CA HIS A 15 23.32 14.13 8.45
C HIS A 15 24.85 14.26 8.40
N LYS A 16 25.48 13.94 7.27
CA LYS A 16 26.95 13.96 7.10
C LYS A 16 27.69 13.24 8.26
N ASP A 17 27.27 12.01 8.54
CA ASP A 17 27.82 11.16 9.62
C ASP A 17 27.57 11.64 11.06
N GLN A 18 26.89 12.76 11.25
CA GLN A 18 26.45 13.23 12.55
C GLN A 18 25.08 12.68 12.90
N PHE A 19 24.98 12.07 14.07
CA PHE A 19 23.69 11.56 14.57
C PHE A 19 22.74 12.74 14.84
N VAL A 20 21.55 12.69 14.20
CA VAL A 20 20.51 13.70 14.33
C VAL A 20 19.48 13.30 15.38
N GLY A 21 19.09 12.04 15.41
CA GLY A 21 18.12 11.54 16.38
C GLY A 21 17.61 10.14 16.06
N HIS A 22 16.91 9.55 17.03
CA HIS A 22 16.16 8.31 16.91
C HIS A 22 14.67 8.63 16.82
N PHE A 23 13.99 8.07 15.81
CA PHE A 23 12.57 8.35 15.54
C PHE A 23 11.78 7.06 15.45
N THR A 24 10.55 7.10 15.92
CA THR A 24 9.57 6.01 15.80
C THR A 24 8.31 6.55 15.15
N VAL A 25 7.75 5.78 14.21
CA VAL A 25 6.51 6.13 13.53
C VAL A 25 5.55 4.96 13.54
N PRO A 26 4.25 5.16 13.82
CA PRO A 26 3.23 4.12 13.81
C PRO A 26 2.77 3.84 12.37
N ALA A 27 3.73 3.66 11.46
CA ALA A 27 3.48 3.47 10.04
C ALA A 27 4.33 2.31 9.49
N PHE A 28 3.79 1.63 8.49
CA PHE A 28 4.31 0.39 7.95
C PHE A 28 4.91 0.62 6.55
N GLY A 29 5.86 -0.25 6.18
CA GLY A 29 6.53 -0.18 4.89
C GLY A 29 7.65 0.86 4.81
N LYS A 30 8.66 0.54 4.01
CA LYS A 30 9.87 1.39 3.86
C LYS A 30 9.55 2.80 3.34
N HIS A 31 8.50 2.95 2.53
CA HIS A 31 8.10 4.25 1.99
C HIS A 31 7.69 5.25 3.08
N ASN A 32 7.07 4.78 4.17
CA ASN A 32 6.70 5.65 5.29
C ASN A 32 7.92 6.10 6.10
N ILE A 33 8.96 5.28 6.20
CA ILE A 33 10.25 5.71 6.78
C ILE A 33 10.85 6.84 5.93
N LEU A 34 10.81 6.72 4.59
CA LEU A 34 11.31 7.76 3.68
C LEU A 34 10.48 9.05 3.75
N ASN A 35 9.16 8.94 3.85
CA ASN A 35 8.27 10.10 4.05
C ASN A 35 8.59 10.79 5.37
N SER A 36 8.76 10.03 6.44
CA SER A 36 9.16 10.54 7.76
C SER A 36 10.52 11.23 7.73
N LEU A 37 11.48 10.67 7.00
CA LEU A 37 12.79 11.30 6.81
C LEU A 37 12.65 12.67 6.13
N GLY A 38 11.73 12.83 5.18
CA GLY A 38 11.43 14.12 4.57
C GLY A 38 10.93 15.17 5.59
N VAL A 39 10.02 14.76 6.48
CA VAL A 39 9.52 15.63 7.57
C VAL A 39 10.64 16.02 8.51
N ILE A 40 11.45 15.04 8.96
CA ILE A 40 12.58 15.27 9.87
C ILE A 40 13.62 16.19 9.22
N ALA A 41 13.90 16.01 7.92
CA ALA A 41 14.85 16.87 7.20
C ALA A 41 14.38 18.33 7.17
N VAL A 42 13.09 18.59 6.87
CA VAL A 42 12.53 19.94 6.93
C VAL A 42 12.67 20.51 8.34
N ALA A 43 12.26 19.76 9.36
CA ALA A 43 12.36 20.20 10.75
C ALA A 43 13.81 20.53 11.18
N TYR A 44 14.75 19.68 10.76
CA TYR A 44 16.18 19.87 11.04
C TYR A 44 16.74 21.15 10.41
N PHE A 45 16.44 21.40 9.14
CA PHE A 45 16.94 22.60 8.44
C PHE A 45 16.22 23.87 8.84
N GLU A 46 14.96 23.79 9.30
CA GLU A 46 14.21 24.91 9.87
C GLU A 46 14.48 25.11 11.37
N HIS A 47 15.43 24.35 11.94
CA HIS A 47 15.84 24.45 13.35
C HIS A 47 14.70 24.26 14.36
N LEU A 48 13.74 23.40 14.04
CA LEU A 48 12.66 23.02 14.96
C LEU A 48 13.18 22.04 16.03
N ASP A 49 12.46 21.99 17.16
CA ASP A 49 12.75 21.03 18.21
C ASP A 49 12.45 19.60 17.74
N LEU A 50 13.48 18.82 17.50
CA LEU A 50 13.35 17.44 16.99
C LEU A 50 12.77 16.47 18.02
N GLU A 51 12.88 16.73 19.33
CA GLU A 51 12.24 15.93 20.35
C GLU A 51 10.71 16.10 20.30
N GLU A 52 10.26 17.33 20.08
CA GLU A 52 8.84 17.64 19.90
C GLU A 52 8.32 17.02 18.58
N VAL A 53 9.07 17.15 17.49
CA VAL A 53 8.74 16.52 16.21
C VAL A 53 8.61 15.00 16.36
N ALA A 54 9.51 14.35 17.08
CA ALA A 54 9.47 12.91 17.32
C ALA A 54 8.20 12.50 18.10
N LYS A 55 7.77 13.28 19.09
CA LYS A 55 6.53 13.04 19.84
C LYS A 55 5.28 13.20 18.96
N GLU A 56 5.23 14.25 18.17
CA GLU A 56 4.10 14.52 17.27
C GLU A 56 3.98 13.44 16.17
N MET A 57 5.10 12.92 15.67
CA MET A 57 5.11 11.82 14.71
C MET A 57 4.46 10.54 15.26
N LEU A 58 4.54 10.27 16.55
CA LEU A 58 3.90 9.12 17.20
C LEU A 58 2.36 9.24 17.24
N THR A 59 1.84 10.45 17.21
CA THR A 59 0.40 10.72 17.31
C THR A 59 -0.25 10.97 15.96
N PHE A 60 0.52 10.99 14.88
CA PHE A 60 0.02 11.25 13.53
C PHE A 60 -0.96 10.15 13.09
N PRO A 61 -2.25 10.48 12.84
CA PRO A 61 -3.29 9.49 12.57
C PRO A 61 -3.23 8.88 11.16
N GLY A 62 -2.25 9.27 10.34
CA GLY A 62 -2.18 8.90 8.94
C GLY A 62 -3.06 9.77 8.02
N VAL A 63 -3.21 9.34 6.78
CA VAL A 63 -3.97 10.03 5.74
C VAL A 63 -5.07 9.08 5.25
N LYS A 64 -6.27 9.60 5.00
CA LYS A 64 -7.38 8.83 4.40
C LYS A 64 -6.93 8.14 3.12
N ARG A 65 -7.38 6.89 2.93
CA ARG A 65 -7.01 6.05 1.78
C ARG A 65 -5.49 5.86 1.63
N ARG A 66 -4.75 5.86 2.73
CA ARG A 66 -3.36 5.46 2.83
C ARG A 66 -3.25 4.46 3.97
N PHE A 67 -3.42 3.19 3.63
CA PHE A 67 -3.47 2.09 4.58
C PHE A 67 -4.56 2.28 5.66
N SER A 68 -5.75 2.75 5.24
CA SER A 68 -6.89 2.98 6.14
C SER A 68 -7.57 1.65 6.48
N GLU A 69 -7.65 1.31 7.77
CA GLU A 69 -8.11 0.00 8.23
C GLU A 69 -9.50 0.04 8.84
N LYS A 70 -10.24 -1.03 8.61
CA LYS A 70 -11.50 -1.35 9.30
C LYS A 70 -11.57 -2.84 9.60
N ILE A 71 -12.12 -3.19 10.73
CA ILE A 71 -12.45 -4.58 11.04
C ILE A 71 -13.87 -4.85 10.56
N VAL A 72 -14.04 -5.89 9.78
CA VAL A 72 -15.32 -6.38 9.27
C VAL A 72 -15.43 -7.87 9.62
N ALA A 73 -16.31 -8.21 10.55
CA ALA A 73 -16.37 -9.53 11.16
C ALA A 73 -15.00 -9.89 11.79
N ASP A 74 -14.33 -10.93 11.32
CA ASP A 74 -13.00 -11.36 11.76
C ASP A 74 -11.87 -10.97 10.79
N MET A 75 -12.22 -10.26 9.70
CA MET A 75 -11.28 -9.80 8.69
C MET A 75 -10.80 -8.37 8.97
N THR A 76 -9.58 -8.07 8.54
CA THR A 76 -9.07 -6.72 8.45
C THR A 76 -9.20 -6.23 7.01
N VAL A 77 -9.97 -5.18 6.79
CA VAL A 77 -10.13 -4.55 5.48
C VAL A 77 -9.29 -3.28 5.44
N VAL A 78 -8.43 -3.17 4.46
CA VAL A 78 -7.54 -2.02 4.21
C VAL A 78 -7.97 -1.33 2.94
N ASP A 79 -8.14 -0.01 2.98
CA ASP A 79 -8.36 0.86 1.82
C ASP A 79 -7.10 1.67 1.56
N ASP A 80 -6.53 1.52 0.36
CA ASP A 80 -5.32 2.23 -0.07
C ASP A 80 -5.45 2.78 -1.50
N TYR A 81 -5.00 3.99 -1.70
CA TYR A 81 -5.03 4.67 -2.99
C TYR A 81 -3.95 4.17 -3.98
N ALA A 82 -3.21 3.13 -3.63
CA ALA A 82 -2.14 2.56 -4.44
C ALA A 82 -2.66 2.20 -5.85
N HIS A 83 -2.08 2.82 -6.86
CA HIS A 83 -2.47 2.66 -8.27
C HIS A 83 -1.27 2.61 -9.23
N HIS A 84 -0.06 2.52 -8.69
CA HIS A 84 1.20 2.31 -9.39
C HIS A 84 1.89 1.06 -8.83
N PRO A 85 2.61 0.25 -9.63
CA PRO A 85 3.25 -0.99 -9.14
C PRO A 85 4.10 -0.81 -7.88
N ALA A 86 4.88 0.28 -7.81
CA ALA A 86 5.70 0.58 -6.63
C ALA A 86 4.86 0.86 -5.37
N GLU A 87 3.69 1.50 -5.52
CA GLU A 87 2.77 1.75 -4.41
C GLU A 87 2.11 0.45 -3.94
N ILE A 88 1.62 -0.38 -4.87
CA ILE A 88 1.03 -1.71 -4.58
C ILE A 88 2.03 -2.56 -3.80
N LYS A 89 3.28 -2.63 -4.28
CA LYS A 89 4.35 -3.35 -3.60
C LYS A 89 4.59 -2.82 -2.19
N ALA A 90 4.61 -1.50 -2.02
CA ALA A 90 4.83 -0.86 -0.73
C ALA A 90 3.67 -1.11 0.25
N THR A 91 2.42 -1.11 -0.23
CA THR A 91 1.22 -1.39 0.56
C THR A 91 1.20 -2.84 1.02
N ILE A 92 1.46 -3.81 0.12
CA ILE A 92 1.54 -5.23 0.47
C ILE A 92 2.69 -5.50 1.46
N ASP A 93 3.88 -4.89 1.26
CA ASP A 93 5.02 -4.98 2.19
C ASP A 93 4.66 -4.42 3.58
N GLY A 94 3.92 -3.31 3.62
CA GLY A 94 3.39 -2.75 4.87
C GLY A 94 2.42 -3.69 5.58
N ALA A 95 1.53 -4.33 4.83
CA ALA A 95 0.58 -5.31 5.36
C ALA A 95 1.31 -6.55 5.91
N ARG A 96 2.31 -7.06 5.20
CA ARG A 96 3.17 -8.17 5.69
C ARG A 96 3.91 -7.81 6.97
N GLN A 97 4.39 -6.56 7.09
CA GLN A 97 5.03 -6.08 8.31
C GLN A 97 4.07 -6.09 9.50
N LYS A 98 2.84 -5.58 9.30
CA LYS A 98 1.84 -5.44 10.36
C LYS A 98 1.19 -6.78 10.72
N TYR A 99 0.95 -7.63 9.73
CA TYR A 99 0.21 -8.89 9.84
C TYR A 99 1.04 -10.06 9.29
N PRO A 100 2.17 -10.42 9.93
CA PRO A 100 3.10 -11.41 9.39
C PRO A 100 2.49 -12.81 9.21
N ASP A 101 1.51 -13.17 10.06
CA ASP A 101 0.91 -14.50 10.09
C ASP A 101 -0.46 -14.59 9.41
N LYS A 102 -0.94 -13.46 8.81
CA LYS A 102 -2.25 -13.43 8.13
C LYS A 102 -2.12 -13.60 6.62
N GLU A 103 -3.12 -14.21 6.02
CA GLU A 103 -3.27 -14.26 4.57
C GLU A 103 -3.56 -12.86 4.04
N ILE A 104 -2.80 -12.41 3.04
CA ILE A 104 -2.95 -11.10 2.38
C ILE A 104 -3.63 -11.27 1.04
N ILE A 105 -4.81 -10.68 0.90
CA ILE A 105 -5.63 -10.74 -0.29
C ILE A 105 -5.63 -9.35 -0.92
N ALA A 106 -5.10 -9.25 -2.14
CA ALA A 106 -5.10 -8.00 -2.91
C ALA A 106 -6.36 -7.94 -3.79
N VAL A 107 -7.11 -6.86 -3.68
CA VAL A 107 -8.20 -6.50 -4.59
C VAL A 107 -7.77 -5.24 -5.30
N PHE A 108 -7.54 -5.31 -6.61
CA PHE A 108 -6.97 -4.19 -7.36
C PHE A 108 -7.85 -3.77 -8.52
N GLN A 109 -8.13 -2.46 -8.58
CA GLN A 109 -8.74 -1.82 -9.72
C GLN A 109 -7.71 -0.96 -10.45
N PRO A 110 -7.26 -1.38 -11.66
CA PRO A 110 -6.38 -0.54 -12.45
C PRO A 110 -7.07 0.76 -12.87
N HIS A 111 -6.33 1.86 -12.83
CA HIS A 111 -6.82 3.17 -13.28
C HIS A 111 -6.07 3.58 -14.55
N THR A 112 -6.82 3.75 -15.63
CA THR A 112 -6.45 4.05 -17.02
C THR A 112 -5.86 2.87 -17.82
N PHE A 113 -6.35 2.70 -19.05
CA PHE A 113 -5.87 1.72 -20.00
C PHE A 113 -4.40 1.94 -20.34
N THR A 114 -4.03 3.19 -20.62
CA THR A 114 -2.66 3.57 -21.00
C THR A 114 -1.63 3.13 -19.96
N ARG A 115 -1.89 3.38 -18.67
CA ARG A 115 -1.01 2.96 -17.58
C ARG A 115 -0.99 1.45 -17.44
N THR A 116 -2.15 0.80 -17.52
CA THR A 116 -2.27 -0.66 -17.37
C THR A 116 -1.47 -1.37 -18.46
N ILE A 117 -1.55 -0.91 -19.71
CA ILE A 117 -0.76 -1.46 -20.83
C ILE A 117 0.74 -1.24 -20.59
N ALA A 118 1.13 0.00 -20.25
CA ALA A 118 2.53 0.37 -20.13
C ALA A 118 3.26 -0.34 -18.97
N LEU A 119 2.56 -0.70 -17.89
CA LEU A 119 3.13 -1.24 -16.66
C LEU A 119 2.57 -2.62 -16.30
N MET A 120 2.07 -3.36 -17.30
CA MET A 120 1.36 -4.61 -17.06
C MET A 120 2.22 -5.67 -16.35
N ASP A 121 3.46 -5.83 -16.76
CA ASP A 121 4.38 -6.80 -16.16
C ASP A 121 4.75 -6.39 -14.72
N GLU A 122 4.99 -5.11 -14.49
CA GLU A 122 5.29 -4.56 -13.18
C GLU A 122 4.08 -4.66 -12.23
N PHE A 123 2.84 -4.48 -12.74
CA PHE A 123 1.63 -4.73 -11.97
C PHE A 123 1.52 -6.20 -11.56
N ALA A 124 1.74 -7.12 -12.49
CA ALA A 124 1.69 -8.56 -12.20
C ALA A 124 2.72 -8.94 -11.13
N GLU A 125 3.98 -8.46 -11.25
CA GLU A 125 5.03 -8.70 -10.27
C GLU A 125 4.70 -8.11 -8.88
N ALA A 126 4.11 -6.92 -8.83
CA ALA A 126 3.73 -6.30 -7.57
C ALA A 126 2.60 -7.05 -6.87
N LEU A 127 1.58 -7.46 -7.62
CA LEU A 127 0.43 -8.20 -7.12
C LEU A 127 0.78 -9.64 -6.70
N ASP A 128 1.77 -10.28 -7.33
CA ASP A 128 2.29 -11.61 -6.93
C ASP A 128 2.83 -11.67 -5.49
N LEU A 129 3.07 -10.52 -4.84
CA LEU A 129 3.47 -10.45 -3.44
C LEU A 129 2.32 -10.77 -2.46
N ALA A 130 1.07 -10.64 -2.88
CA ALA A 130 -0.09 -11.09 -2.11
C ALA A 130 -0.25 -12.61 -2.18
N ASP A 131 -1.06 -13.20 -1.29
CA ASP A 131 -1.35 -14.64 -1.31
C ASP A 131 -2.42 -14.97 -2.34
N LYS A 132 -3.41 -14.06 -2.48
CA LYS A 132 -4.49 -14.12 -3.47
C LYS A 132 -4.67 -12.76 -4.13
N VAL A 133 -5.09 -12.78 -5.38
CA VAL A 133 -5.32 -11.56 -6.17
C VAL A 133 -6.69 -11.59 -6.81
N TYR A 134 -7.46 -10.55 -6.57
CA TYR A 134 -8.70 -10.24 -7.24
C TYR A 134 -8.54 -8.95 -8.04
N LEU A 135 -9.12 -8.92 -9.23
CA LEU A 135 -9.01 -7.81 -10.17
C LEU A 135 -10.40 -7.30 -10.52
N CYS A 136 -10.61 -6.00 -10.44
CA CYS A 136 -11.79 -5.33 -10.97
C CYS A 136 -11.50 -4.79 -12.37
N ASP A 137 -12.55 -4.51 -13.13
CA ASP A 137 -12.41 -3.91 -14.46
C ASP A 137 -11.59 -2.63 -14.43
N ILE A 138 -10.87 -2.36 -15.54
CA ILE A 138 -10.04 -1.17 -15.68
C ILE A 138 -10.93 0.07 -15.63
N PHE A 139 -10.70 0.93 -14.65
CA PHE A 139 -11.39 2.21 -14.55
C PHE A 139 -10.86 3.15 -15.64
N SER A 140 -11.71 3.50 -16.61
CA SER A 140 -11.39 4.47 -17.67
C SER A 140 -11.64 5.89 -17.21
N SER A 141 -10.69 6.79 -17.40
CA SER A 141 -10.97 8.22 -17.27
C SER A 141 -11.82 8.70 -18.46
N ALA A 142 -12.68 9.70 -18.24
CA ALA A 142 -13.55 10.28 -19.28
C ALA A 142 -12.77 10.89 -20.50
N ARG A 143 -11.46 10.92 -20.43
CA ARG A 143 -10.56 11.47 -21.47
C ARG A 143 -9.77 10.41 -22.22
N GLU A 144 -9.97 9.14 -21.92
CA GLU A 144 -9.19 8.05 -22.48
C GLU A 144 -10.07 7.20 -23.39
N GLU A 145 -9.56 6.85 -24.57
CA GLU A 145 -10.20 5.86 -25.43
C GLU A 145 -10.02 4.48 -24.80
N GLN A 146 -11.06 3.68 -24.88
CA GLN A 146 -11.02 2.30 -24.39
C GLN A 146 -10.00 1.51 -25.20
N GLY A 147 -8.94 1.04 -24.54
CA GLY A 147 -7.91 0.21 -25.18
C GLY A 147 -8.40 -1.23 -25.43
N ASP A 148 -7.72 -1.96 -26.29
CA ASP A 148 -8.03 -3.39 -26.59
C ASP A 148 -7.63 -4.34 -25.44
N VAL A 149 -6.98 -3.83 -24.38
CA VAL A 149 -6.53 -4.61 -23.22
C VAL A 149 -7.70 -4.93 -22.28
N LYS A 150 -7.76 -6.17 -21.83
CA LYS A 150 -8.76 -6.62 -20.86
C LYS A 150 -8.09 -6.90 -19.51
N ILE A 151 -8.89 -6.84 -18.44
CA ILE A 151 -8.38 -7.12 -17.10
C ILE A 151 -7.86 -8.55 -16.96
N GLU A 152 -8.42 -9.49 -17.70
CA GLU A 152 -7.97 -10.88 -17.78
C GLU A 152 -6.53 -11.00 -18.29
N ASP A 153 -6.08 -10.07 -19.13
CA ASP A 153 -4.69 -10.06 -19.63
C ASP A 153 -3.70 -9.82 -18.47
N LEU A 154 -4.04 -8.96 -17.53
CA LEU A 154 -3.28 -8.78 -16.30
C LEU A 154 -3.39 -10.03 -15.41
N GLY A 155 -4.61 -10.59 -15.25
CA GLY A 155 -4.84 -11.78 -14.45
C GLY A 155 -3.99 -12.97 -14.90
N ASN A 156 -3.84 -13.15 -16.23
CA ASN A 156 -3.04 -14.22 -16.84
C ASN A 156 -1.52 -14.03 -16.64
N LYS A 157 -1.05 -12.81 -16.40
CA LYS A 157 0.38 -12.53 -16.14
C LYS A 157 0.77 -12.74 -14.68
N ILE A 158 -0.18 -12.73 -13.76
CA ILE A 158 0.05 -13.00 -12.34
C ILE A 158 0.35 -14.48 -12.16
N LYS A 159 1.51 -14.84 -11.61
CA LYS A 159 1.97 -16.24 -11.48
C LYS A 159 1.01 -17.10 -10.67
N LYS A 160 0.42 -16.52 -9.62
CA LYS A 160 -0.58 -17.19 -8.77
C LYS A 160 -1.98 -17.18 -9.38
N GLY A 161 -2.16 -16.50 -10.52
CA GLY A 161 -3.44 -16.21 -11.14
C GLY A 161 -4.15 -15.03 -10.48
N GLY A 162 -4.81 -14.19 -11.31
CA GLY A 162 -5.70 -13.13 -10.85
C GLY A 162 -7.14 -13.50 -11.17
N GLN A 163 -8.01 -13.54 -10.16
CA GLN A 163 -9.44 -13.80 -10.35
C GLN A 163 -10.17 -12.49 -10.61
N VAL A 164 -10.90 -12.40 -11.71
CA VAL A 164 -11.72 -11.21 -12.00
C VAL A 164 -13.01 -11.26 -11.18
N ILE A 165 -13.33 -10.15 -10.54
CA ILE A 165 -14.59 -9.91 -9.81
C ILE A 165 -15.21 -8.59 -10.28
N SER A 166 -16.53 -8.47 -10.15
CA SER A 166 -17.20 -7.21 -10.39
C SER A 166 -17.38 -6.42 -9.07
N GLU A 167 -17.47 -5.09 -9.16
CA GLU A 167 -17.77 -4.24 -8.01
C GLU A 167 -19.13 -4.57 -7.36
N GLU A 168 -20.08 -5.10 -8.17
CA GLU A 168 -21.39 -5.51 -7.70
C GLU A 168 -21.38 -6.89 -7.02
N ASN A 169 -20.34 -7.70 -7.23
CA ASN A 169 -20.26 -9.06 -6.71
C ASN A 169 -18.89 -9.33 -6.04
N VAL A 170 -18.83 -8.99 -4.77
CA VAL A 170 -17.69 -9.26 -3.89
C VAL A 170 -17.85 -10.55 -3.07
N SER A 171 -18.84 -11.39 -3.40
CA SER A 171 -19.12 -12.62 -2.66
C SER A 171 -17.91 -13.54 -2.46
N PRO A 172 -16.95 -13.68 -3.42
CA PRO A 172 -15.76 -14.49 -3.20
C PRO A 172 -14.87 -14.02 -2.04
N LEU A 173 -15.00 -12.74 -1.65
CA LEU A 173 -14.23 -12.18 -0.53
C LEU A 173 -14.85 -12.51 0.84
N LEU A 174 -16.12 -12.92 0.87
CA LEU A 174 -16.85 -13.25 2.11
C LEU A 174 -16.48 -14.63 2.67
N ASP A 175 -15.82 -15.47 1.87
CA ASP A 175 -15.38 -16.82 2.28
C ASP A 175 -14.05 -16.81 3.07
N TYR A 176 -13.40 -15.63 3.18
CA TYR A 176 -12.17 -15.49 3.93
C TYR A 176 -12.43 -15.25 5.42
N HIS A 177 -11.56 -15.81 6.26
CA HIS A 177 -11.57 -15.66 7.71
C HIS A 177 -10.19 -15.24 8.20
N GLU A 178 -10.15 -14.38 9.23
CA GLU A 178 -8.91 -13.89 9.87
C GLU A 178 -7.85 -13.34 8.90
N ALA A 179 -8.27 -12.97 7.68
CA ALA A 179 -7.41 -12.49 6.61
C ALA A 179 -7.31 -10.95 6.59
N VAL A 180 -6.38 -10.45 5.79
CA VAL A 180 -6.24 -9.03 5.45
C VAL A 180 -6.62 -8.84 3.98
N ILE A 181 -7.69 -8.12 3.72
CA ILE A 181 -8.16 -7.79 2.37
C ILE A 181 -7.78 -6.35 2.08
N ILE A 182 -6.98 -6.12 1.06
CA ILE A 182 -6.48 -4.79 0.68
C ILE A 182 -7.13 -4.37 -0.62
N PHE A 183 -7.99 -3.36 -0.55
CA PHE A 183 -8.55 -2.69 -1.72
C PHE A 183 -7.59 -1.59 -2.18
N MET A 184 -7.16 -1.67 -3.43
CA MET A 184 -6.20 -0.74 -4.03
C MET A 184 -6.73 -0.18 -5.34
N GLY A 185 -6.60 1.13 -5.51
CA GLY A 185 -7.02 1.82 -6.72
C GLY A 185 -7.23 3.31 -6.50
N ALA A 186 -7.23 4.07 -7.61
CA ALA A 186 -7.44 5.52 -7.62
C ALA A 186 -8.91 5.91 -7.92
N GLY A 187 -9.82 4.95 -8.02
CA GLY A 187 -11.26 5.15 -8.12
C GLY A 187 -11.88 5.68 -6.82
N ASP A 188 -13.17 6.08 -6.86
CA ASP A 188 -13.94 6.55 -5.70
C ASP A 188 -14.39 5.39 -4.81
#